data_19f3e1e975272edb3258f27b9643c111
#
_entry.id   19f3e1e975272edb3258f27b9643c111
#
_cell.length_a   1.000
_cell.length_b   1.000
_cell.length_c   1.000
_cell.angle_alpha   90.00
_cell.angle_beta   90.00
_cell.angle_gamma   90.00
#
_symmetry.space_group_name_H-M   'P 1'
#
loop_
_entity.id
_entity.type
_entity.pdbx_description
1 polymer ?
#
loop_
_entity_poly.entity_id
_entity_poly.type
_entity_poly.pdbx_seq_one_letter_code
_entity_poly.pdbx_strand_id
1 'polypeptide(L)'
;MTVQQTPILAVGLRHTEQLTVEPRHTVPEVDSSWPGFQDMPPVLATAMMIAFIEQTCIMGLRPFLATGQHTVGIHVDIGHVAATPVGMKVTAEVELIEIDGKALLFKVSCRDEAGLIGEGSHRRAIIDVARFMQRLQDKAKLPQ
;
A
#
# COMPACT_ATOMS: atom_id res chain seq x y z
N MET A 1 26.69 19.75 16.28
CA MET A 1 25.43 19.07 15.98
C MET A 1 25.24 18.97 14.47
N THR A 2 25.27 17.78 13.94
CA THR A 2 24.96 17.55 12.54
C THR A 2 23.43 17.54 12.38
N VAL A 3 22.88 18.51 11.65
CA VAL A 3 21.48 18.50 11.27
C VAL A 3 21.33 17.44 10.16
N GLN A 4 20.60 16.37 10.44
CA GLN A 4 20.26 15.40 9.40
C GLN A 4 19.24 16.03 8.46
N GLN A 5 19.67 16.25 7.22
CA GLN A 5 18.76 16.71 6.18
C GLN A 5 17.95 15.51 5.66
N THR A 6 16.64 15.74 5.46
CA THR A 6 15.76 14.78 4.78
C THR A 6 16.32 14.54 3.36
N PRO A 7 16.58 13.28 2.95
CA PRO A 7 17.02 13.01 1.59
C PRO A 7 15.97 13.47 0.56
N ILE A 8 16.43 13.81 -0.64
CA ILE A 8 15.57 14.27 -1.73
C ILE A 8 14.89 13.06 -2.37
N LEU A 9 13.56 13.08 -2.43
CA LEU A 9 12.78 12.08 -3.14
C LEU A 9 13.04 12.16 -4.64
N ALA A 10 13.37 11.04 -5.26
CA ALA A 10 13.70 10.99 -6.67
C ALA A 10 13.16 9.72 -7.31
N VAL A 11 12.84 9.80 -8.60
CA VAL A 11 12.52 8.65 -9.44
C VAL A 11 13.65 7.62 -9.38
N GLY A 12 13.30 6.34 -9.33
CA GLY A 12 14.23 5.24 -9.15
C GLY A 12 14.29 4.69 -7.74
N LEU A 13 13.62 5.32 -6.78
CA LEU A 13 13.48 4.78 -5.43
C LEU A 13 12.82 3.40 -5.51
N ARG A 14 13.45 2.41 -4.88
CA ARG A 14 12.95 1.03 -4.76
C ARG A 14 12.86 0.62 -3.31
N HIS A 15 11.87 -0.19 -3.00
CA HIS A 15 11.73 -0.78 -1.68
C HIS A 15 11.04 -2.13 -1.78
N THR A 16 11.40 -3.03 -0.87
CA THR A 16 10.79 -4.36 -0.75
C THR A 16 10.40 -4.63 0.69
N GLU A 17 9.29 -5.34 0.87
CA GLU A 17 8.84 -5.86 2.15
C GLU A 17 8.43 -7.32 1.97
N GLN A 18 8.47 -8.10 3.06
CA GLN A 18 8.02 -9.48 3.08
C GLN A 18 6.91 -9.67 4.10
N LEU A 19 5.98 -10.55 3.76
CA LEU A 19 4.85 -10.93 4.58
C LEU A 19 4.69 -12.44 4.52
N THR A 20 4.56 -13.09 5.67
CA THR A 20 4.07 -14.48 5.72
C THR A 20 2.55 -14.45 5.81
N VAL A 21 1.86 -15.12 4.91
CA VAL A 21 0.40 -15.15 4.91
C VAL A 21 -0.10 -15.87 6.16
N GLU A 22 -0.88 -15.16 6.97
CA GLU A 22 -1.53 -15.68 8.17
C GLU A 22 -3.04 -15.74 7.94
N PRO A 23 -3.80 -16.46 8.79
CA PRO A 23 -5.26 -16.53 8.64
C PRO A 23 -5.94 -15.15 8.52
N ARG A 24 -5.48 -14.17 9.27
CA ARG A 24 -6.02 -12.78 9.23
C ARG A 24 -5.85 -12.08 7.88
N HIS A 25 -5.01 -12.60 6.99
CA HIS A 25 -4.77 -12.06 5.66
C HIS A 25 -5.67 -12.70 4.59
N THR A 26 -6.46 -13.70 4.96
CA THR A 26 -7.27 -14.47 4.01
C THR A 26 -8.64 -13.82 3.77
N VAL A 27 -9.26 -14.15 2.64
CA VAL A 27 -10.53 -13.54 2.22
C VAL A 27 -11.61 -13.64 3.30
N PRO A 28 -11.88 -14.82 3.94
CA PRO A 28 -12.92 -14.90 4.98
C PRO A 28 -12.70 -14.01 6.19
N GLU A 29 -11.45 -13.66 6.48
CA GLU A 29 -11.08 -12.89 7.67
C GLU A 29 -11.04 -11.37 7.44
N VAL A 30 -11.26 -10.89 6.21
CA VAL A 30 -11.23 -9.46 5.92
C VAL A 30 -12.33 -8.71 6.67
N ASP A 31 -13.55 -9.25 6.64
CA ASP A 31 -14.68 -8.69 7.39
C ASP A 31 -15.68 -9.80 7.72
N SER A 32 -15.82 -10.10 9.02
CA SER A 32 -16.69 -11.19 9.48
C SER A 32 -18.18 -10.93 9.23
N SER A 33 -18.55 -9.68 8.95
CA SER A 33 -19.94 -9.30 8.66
C SER A 33 -20.33 -9.45 7.19
N TRP A 34 -19.36 -9.78 6.30
CA TRP A 34 -19.60 -9.92 4.86
C TRP A 34 -19.82 -11.39 4.49
N PRO A 35 -21.07 -11.82 4.26
CA PRO A 35 -21.35 -13.24 4.01
C PRO A 35 -20.67 -13.77 2.74
N GLY A 36 -20.54 -12.95 1.70
CA GLY A 36 -19.83 -13.35 0.48
C GLY A 36 -18.34 -13.66 0.71
N PHE A 37 -17.69 -12.93 1.60
CA PHE A 37 -16.28 -13.17 1.96
C PHE A 37 -16.13 -14.40 2.84
N GLN A 38 -17.10 -14.66 3.73
CA GLN A 38 -17.06 -15.83 4.61
C GLN A 38 -17.09 -17.16 3.85
N ASP A 39 -17.72 -17.20 2.68
CA ASP A 39 -17.86 -18.39 1.86
C ASP A 39 -16.63 -18.68 0.99
N MET A 40 -15.65 -17.78 0.98
CA MET A 40 -14.48 -17.89 0.09
C MET A 40 -13.38 -18.80 0.65
N PRO A 41 -12.58 -19.42 -0.25
CA PRO A 41 -11.38 -20.15 0.18
C PRO A 41 -10.42 -19.28 0.99
N PRO A 42 -9.72 -19.85 2.01
CA PRO A 42 -8.81 -19.11 2.86
C PRO A 42 -7.45 -18.86 2.20
N VAL A 43 -7.43 -18.05 1.18
CA VAL A 43 -6.23 -17.60 0.46
C VAL A 43 -6.02 -16.11 0.69
N LEU A 44 -4.80 -15.62 0.42
CA LEU A 44 -4.49 -14.20 0.53
C LEU A 44 -5.54 -13.36 -0.20
N ALA A 45 -6.21 -12.48 0.53
CA ALA A 45 -7.23 -11.61 -0.04
C ALA A 45 -6.58 -10.58 -0.98
N THR A 46 -7.24 -10.29 -2.10
CA THR A 46 -6.81 -9.23 -3.02
C THR A 46 -6.68 -7.89 -2.26
N ALA A 47 -7.63 -7.59 -1.40
CA ALA A 47 -7.60 -6.38 -0.56
C ALA A 47 -6.34 -6.33 0.32
N MET A 48 -5.94 -7.46 0.89
CA MET A 48 -4.76 -7.54 1.74
C MET A 48 -3.46 -7.47 0.94
N MET A 49 -3.43 -8.04 -0.26
CA MET A 49 -2.28 -7.88 -1.15
C MET A 49 -2.08 -6.41 -1.52
N ILE A 50 -3.16 -5.70 -1.86
CA ILE A 50 -3.12 -4.27 -2.17
C ILE A 50 -2.69 -3.47 -0.93
N ALA A 51 -3.24 -3.77 0.25
CA ALA A 51 -2.83 -3.12 1.49
C ALA A 51 -1.34 -3.30 1.77
N PHE A 52 -0.81 -4.50 1.51
CA PHE A 52 0.60 -4.80 1.69
C PHE A 52 1.48 -4.04 0.68
N ILE A 53 1.04 -3.89 -0.55
CA ILE A 53 1.71 -3.04 -1.55
C ILE A 53 1.72 -1.58 -1.08
N GLU A 54 0.60 -1.07 -0.56
CA GLU A 54 0.54 0.27 0.01
C GLU A 54 1.53 0.43 1.16
N GLN A 55 1.57 -0.51 2.08
CA GLN A 55 2.52 -0.52 3.20
C GLN A 55 3.97 -0.45 2.68
N THR A 56 4.28 -1.19 1.63
CA THR A 56 5.61 -1.21 1.04
C THR A 56 5.98 0.16 0.46
N CYS A 57 5.04 0.81 -0.24
CA CYS A 57 5.24 2.18 -0.73
C CYS A 57 5.43 3.17 0.42
N ILE A 58 4.61 3.09 1.46
CA ILE A 58 4.69 3.97 2.63
C ILE A 58 6.06 3.86 3.30
N MET A 59 6.53 2.64 3.51
CA MET A 59 7.82 2.40 4.17
C MET A 59 8.98 2.89 3.31
N GLY A 60 8.92 2.69 2.00
CA GLY A 60 9.94 3.19 1.07
C GLY A 60 10.01 4.72 1.04
N LEU A 61 8.87 5.38 1.17
CA LEU A 61 8.79 6.85 1.14
C LEU A 61 9.16 7.52 2.46
N ARG A 62 9.01 6.81 3.58
CA ARG A 62 9.13 7.40 4.93
C ARG A 62 10.39 8.23 5.13
N PRO A 63 11.61 7.79 4.73
CA PRO A 63 12.82 8.59 4.93
C PRO A 63 12.85 9.91 4.17
N PHE A 64 12.01 10.05 3.14
CA PHE A 64 12.01 11.19 2.20
C PHE A 64 10.94 12.22 2.51
N LEU A 65 10.11 11.97 3.51
CA LEU A 65 9.02 12.88 3.88
C LEU A 65 9.44 13.77 5.04
N ALA A 66 9.02 15.02 5.00
CA ALA A 66 9.23 15.97 6.09
C ALA A 66 8.28 15.65 7.27
N THR A 67 8.61 16.15 8.44
CA THR A 67 7.74 16.06 9.61
C THR A 67 6.35 16.64 9.28
N GLY A 68 5.29 15.91 9.63
CA GLY A 68 3.91 16.30 9.34
C GLY A 68 3.40 15.89 7.96
N GLN A 69 4.24 15.25 7.15
CA GLN A 69 3.84 14.70 5.86
C GLN A 69 3.63 13.19 5.91
N HIS A 70 2.64 12.72 5.19
CA HIS A 70 2.41 11.31 4.86
C HIS A 70 1.95 11.20 3.41
N THR A 71 1.64 10.00 2.96
CA THR A 71 1.02 9.80 1.66
C THR A 71 -0.27 8.99 1.81
N VAL A 72 -1.22 9.25 0.92
CA VAL A 72 -2.46 8.47 0.81
C VAL A 72 -2.54 7.85 -0.56
N GLY A 73 -3.16 6.67 -0.66
CA GLY A 73 -3.42 6.01 -1.94
C GLY A 73 -4.51 6.77 -2.70
N ILE A 74 -4.28 7.02 -4.00
CA ILE A 74 -5.22 7.75 -4.86
C ILE A 74 -5.62 6.97 -6.11
N HIS A 75 -4.89 5.92 -6.47
CA HIS A 75 -5.22 5.10 -7.64
C HIS A 75 -4.58 3.72 -7.52
N VAL A 76 -5.32 2.69 -7.91
CA VAL A 76 -4.86 1.29 -7.92
C VAL A 76 -5.20 0.68 -9.26
N ASP A 77 -4.20 0.16 -9.95
CA ASP A 77 -4.35 -0.60 -11.18
C ASP A 77 -3.43 -1.82 -11.09
N ILE A 78 -3.89 -2.84 -10.37
CA ILE A 78 -3.10 -4.01 -9.99
C ILE A 78 -3.89 -5.27 -10.29
N GLY A 79 -3.30 -6.18 -11.07
CA GLY A 79 -3.85 -7.51 -11.28
C GLY A 79 -3.44 -8.45 -10.16
N HIS A 80 -4.33 -9.37 -9.77
CA HIS A 80 -4.05 -10.46 -8.84
C HIS A 80 -4.24 -11.77 -9.59
N VAL A 81 -3.13 -12.40 -9.99
CA VAL A 81 -3.14 -13.46 -11.02
C VAL A 81 -2.95 -14.86 -10.46
N ALA A 82 -2.59 -15.00 -9.18
CA ALA A 82 -2.42 -16.31 -8.55
C ALA A 82 -2.75 -16.24 -7.07
N ALA A 83 -3.39 -17.28 -6.55
CA ALA A 83 -3.75 -17.39 -5.13
C ALA A 83 -2.55 -17.84 -4.30
N THR A 84 -2.47 -17.39 -3.06
CA THR A 84 -1.41 -17.77 -2.12
C THR A 84 -2.02 -18.32 -0.83
N PRO A 85 -1.63 -19.54 -0.41
CA PRO A 85 -2.13 -20.14 0.81
C PRO A 85 -1.48 -19.57 2.07
N VAL A 86 -2.11 -19.81 3.23
CA VAL A 86 -1.53 -19.53 4.53
C VAL A 86 -0.18 -20.25 4.67
N GLY A 87 0.79 -19.54 5.28
CA GLY A 87 2.13 -20.06 5.54
C GLY A 87 3.17 -19.70 4.50
N MET A 88 2.76 -19.31 3.29
CA MET A 88 3.69 -18.87 2.26
C MET A 88 4.14 -17.44 2.48
N LYS A 89 5.40 -17.16 2.11
CA LYS A 89 5.94 -15.79 2.09
C LYS A 89 5.56 -15.08 0.81
N VAL A 90 5.18 -13.82 0.96
CA VAL A 90 4.91 -12.90 -0.14
C VAL A 90 5.92 -11.76 -0.07
N THR A 91 6.53 -11.44 -1.20
CA THR A 91 7.44 -10.30 -1.31
C THR A 91 6.78 -9.26 -2.22
N ALA A 92 6.64 -8.04 -1.71
CA ALA A 92 6.22 -6.89 -2.51
C ALA A 92 7.46 -6.07 -2.88
N GLU A 93 7.51 -5.66 -4.14
CA GLU A 93 8.55 -4.76 -4.67
C GLU A 93 7.88 -3.57 -5.32
N VAL A 94 8.35 -2.36 -4.97
CA VAL A 94 7.82 -1.12 -5.51
C VAL A 94 8.96 -0.26 -6.05
N GLU A 95 8.69 0.45 -7.14
CA GLU A 95 9.63 1.39 -7.75
C GLU A 95 8.89 2.68 -8.08
N LEU A 96 9.41 3.80 -7.59
CA LEU A 96 8.88 5.13 -7.94
C LEU A 96 9.34 5.47 -9.35
N ILE A 97 8.40 5.60 -10.29
CA ILE A 97 8.70 5.81 -11.71
C ILE A 97 8.31 7.20 -12.21
N GLU A 98 7.48 7.95 -11.48
CA GLU A 98 7.09 9.30 -11.87
C GLU A 98 6.75 10.13 -10.64
N ILE A 99 7.16 11.39 -10.65
CA ILE A 99 6.79 12.40 -9.66
C ILE A 99 6.13 13.55 -10.42
N ASP A 100 4.87 13.84 -10.11
CA ASP A 100 4.12 14.97 -10.68
C ASP A 100 3.59 15.81 -9.52
N GLY A 101 4.37 16.82 -9.11
CA GLY A 101 4.05 17.61 -7.93
C GLY A 101 3.98 16.71 -6.69
N LYS A 102 2.81 16.62 -6.06
CA LYS A 102 2.57 15.76 -4.90
C LYS A 102 2.13 14.35 -5.26
N ALA A 103 1.84 14.08 -6.53
CA ALA A 103 1.43 12.77 -7.01
C ALA A 103 2.65 11.92 -7.36
N LEU A 104 2.63 10.68 -6.87
CA LEU A 104 3.73 9.72 -7.00
C LEU A 104 3.19 8.46 -7.68
N LEU A 105 3.81 8.05 -8.79
CA LEU A 105 3.45 6.82 -9.49
C LEU A 105 4.46 5.74 -9.20
N PHE A 106 3.98 4.61 -8.71
CA PHE A 106 4.79 3.41 -8.47
C PHE A 106 4.45 2.30 -9.46
N LYS A 107 5.49 1.63 -9.93
CA LYS A 107 5.41 0.30 -10.51
C LYS A 107 5.52 -0.70 -9.36
N VAL A 108 4.60 -1.67 -9.30
CA VAL A 108 4.49 -2.59 -8.16
C VAL A 108 4.38 -4.03 -8.61
N SER A 109 4.91 -4.95 -7.80
CA SER A 109 4.73 -6.38 -8.00
C SER A 109 4.73 -7.12 -6.67
N CYS A 110 4.02 -8.24 -6.65
CA CYS A 110 4.03 -9.19 -5.55
C CYS A 110 4.35 -10.58 -6.09
N ARG A 111 5.18 -11.31 -5.35
CA ARG A 111 5.54 -12.70 -5.62
C ARG A 111 5.38 -13.53 -4.37
N ASP A 112 4.90 -14.76 -4.52
CA ASP A 112 5.02 -15.75 -3.47
C ASP A 112 6.17 -16.70 -3.79
N GLU A 113 6.31 -17.80 -3.02
CA GLU A 113 7.40 -18.76 -3.22
C GLU A 113 7.28 -19.55 -4.53
N ALA A 114 6.09 -19.54 -5.18
CA ALA A 114 5.85 -20.21 -6.44
C ALA A 114 6.01 -19.29 -7.67
N GLY A 115 5.95 -17.98 -7.49
CA GLY A 115 6.10 -17.03 -8.60
C GLY A 115 5.28 -15.75 -8.42
N LEU A 116 5.02 -15.09 -9.56
CA LEU A 116 4.26 -13.83 -9.60
C LEU A 116 2.80 -14.06 -9.18
N ILE A 117 2.32 -13.27 -8.24
CA ILE A 117 0.91 -13.28 -7.82
C ILE A 117 0.16 -12.02 -8.20
N GLY A 118 0.85 -10.91 -8.41
CA GLY A 118 0.20 -9.67 -8.83
C GLY A 118 1.22 -8.64 -9.27
N GLU A 119 0.78 -7.73 -10.16
CA GLU A 119 1.59 -6.61 -10.61
C GLU A 119 0.71 -5.52 -11.21
N GLY A 120 1.27 -4.33 -11.32
CA GLY A 120 0.59 -3.19 -11.90
C GLY A 120 1.19 -1.87 -11.47
N SER A 121 0.33 -0.87 -11.28
CA SER A 121 0.71 0.47 -10.85
C SER A 121 -0.14 0.96 -9.70
N HIS A 122 0.44 1.87 -8.91
CA HIS A 122 -0.22 2.47 -7.77
C HIS A 122 0.20 3.92 -7.64
N ARG A 123 -0.77 4.81 -7.46
CA ARG A 123 -0.50 6.24 -7.24
C ARG A 123 -0.77 6.61 -5.79
N ARG A 124 0.11 7.45 -5.26
CA ARG A 124 -0.04 8.01 -3.93
C ARG A 124 0.11 9.54 -4.01
N ALA A 125 -0.47 10.24 -3.05
CA ALA A 125 -0.33 11.69 -2.96
C ALA A 125 0.28 12.06 -1.61
N ILE A 126 1.27 12.95 -1.63
CA ILE A 126 1.83 13.54 -0.41
C ILE A 126 0.80 14.49 0.18
N ILE A 127 0.54 14.36 1.47
CA ILE A 127 -0.38 15.22 2.21
C ILE A 127 0.33 15.87 3.40
N ASP A 128 -0.12 17.06 3.76
CA ASP A 128 0.09 17.64 5.08
C ASP A 128 -1.00 17.09 6.00
N VAL A 129 -0.59 16.37 7.05
CA VAL A 129 -1.54 15.63 7.90
C VAL A 129 -2.51 16.57 8.60
N ALA A 130 -2.02 17.70 9.12
CA ALA A 130 -2.89 18.65 9.85
C ALA A 130 -3.97 19.22 8.92
N ARG A 131 -3.59 19.62 7.72
CA ARG A 131 -4.51 20.16 6.71
C ARG A 131 -5.50 19.09 6.21
N PHE A 132 -5.02 17.87 6.02
CA PHE A 132 -5.84 16.73 5.64
C PHE A 132 -6.89 16.43 6.70
N MET A 133 -6.48 16.39 7.97
CA MET A 133 -7.40 16.13 9.09
C MET A 133 -8.44 17.23 9.25
N GLN A 134 -8.07 18.50 8.98
CA GLN A 134 -9.02 19.61 9.01
C GLN A 134 -10.11 19.43 7.94
N ARG A 135 -9.73 19.01 6.74
CA ARG A 135 -10.72 18.73 5.66
C ARG A 135 -11.65 17.59 6.04
N LEU A 136 -11.14 16.56 6.71
CA LEU A 136 -11.97 15.45 7.19
C LEU A 136 -12.98 15.90 8.24
N GLN A 137 -12.57 16.74 9.16
CA GLN A 137 -13.46 17.32 10.18
C GLN A 137 -14.55 18.17 9.52
N ASP A 138 -14.20 18.98 8.53
CA ASP A 138 -15.16 19.80 7.77
C ASP A 138 -16.14 18.90 7.01
N LYS A 139 -15.66 17.85 6.36
CA LYS A 139 -16.50 16.87 5.67
C LYS A 139 -17.47 16.16 6.61
N ALA A 140 -17.01 15.80 7.81
CA ALA A 140 -17.84 15.11 8.82
C ALA A 140 -18.98 15.98 9.34
N LYS A 141 -18.90 17.31 9.21
CA LYS A 141 -19.94 18.26 9.63
C LYS A 141 -21.00 18.51 8.56
N LEU A 142 -20.83 17.97 7.34
CA LEU A 142 -21.81 18.15 6.27
C LEU A 142 -23.11 17.41 6.63
N PRO A 143 -24.30 18.00 6.32
CA PRO A 143 -25.56 17.30 6.54
C PRO A 143 -25.63 16.05 5.67
N GLN A 144 -26.18 14.99 6.25
CA GLN A 144 -26.43 13.72 5.54
C GLN A 144 -27.79 13.77 4.85
#